data_f276eed7da574a062a780259982c07f5
#
_entry.id   f276eed7da574a062a780259982c07f5
#
_cell.length_a   1.000
_cell.length_b   1.000
_cell.length_c   1.000
_cell.angle_alpha   90.00
_cell.angle_beta   90.00
_cell.angle_gamma   90.00
#
_symmetry.space_group_name_H-M   'P 1'
#
loop_
_entity.id
_entity.type
_entity.pdbx_description
1 polymer ?
#
loop_
_entity_poly.entity_id
_entity_poly.type
_entity_poly.pdbx_seq_one_letter_code
_entity_poly.pdbx_strand_id
1 'polypeptide(L)'
;KYDVEVITACVDVGQGDEEIAKAEKMAKEIGGYKHYTIDAKEEFANEYIARGIKANAEYEGYPLSTALARPLIAQKIIDIAKKEGATAIAHGCTGKGNDQFRFEAVILAMSDLDIIAPIRELNLTRTEEQAYAAEKGIKLNSDKIYSIDENIWGRSIEGDILEDPANEPPEEIYAWTASAEDALDTPQKVSIEFEEGIPVTINGEMMPLIDIIKEANKIAGENGIGRVDTIENRMIGLKSRETYEVPGAKLLIAAHQALEELVLTTDELRFAEYMSTLYADLVYRALWQEPLREDIDQAIDHMQRRVSGEVTMKLFKGSIAPLTRESPFSLHSIEQITFEDKETDQREVEGMIKYHGLQAANYQKLNR
;
A
#
# COMPACT_ATOMS: atom_id res chain seq x y z
N LYS A 1 16.43 6.13 -32.08
CA LYS A 1 15.36 7.01 -32.55
C LYS A 1 15.62 8.47 -32.19
N TYR A 2 16.13 8.73 -31.00
CA TYR A 2 16.28 10.09 -30.47
C TYR A 2 17.70 10.66 -30.57
N ASP A 3 18.72 9.83 -30.79
CA ASP A 3 20.14 10.21 -30.88
C ASP A 3 20.60 11.07 -29.68
N VAL A 4 20.39 10.55 -28.49
CA VAL A 4 20.67 11.20 -27.20
C VAL A 4 21.57 10.33 -26.31
N GLU A 5 22.32 10.97 -25.43
CA GLU A 5 22.98 10.28 -24.33
C GLU A 5 21.94 9.89 -23.26
N VAL A 6 22.00 8.66 -22.78
CA VAL A 6 21.05 8.12 -21.80
C VAL A 6 21.73 7.95 -20.46
N ILE A 7 21.22 8.66 -19.45
CA ILE A 7 21.53 8.42 -18.05
C ILE A 7 20.45 7.50 -17.50
N THR A 8 20.86 6.42 -16.86
CA THR A 8 19.95 5.46 -16.26
C THR A 8 19.91 5.63 -14.75
N ALA A 9 18.76 5.34 -14.14
CA ALA A 9 18.63 5.34 -12.69
C ALA A 9 17.75 4.19 -12.23
N CYS A 10 18.12 3.60 -11.09
CA CYS A 10 17.34 2.64 -10.34
C CYS A 10 17.15 3.17 -8.91
N VAL A 11 15.91 3.22 -8.44
CA VAL A 11 15.59 3.64 -7.08
C VAL A 11 15.24 2.40 -6.27
N ASP A 12 16.01 2.16 -5.23
CA ASP A 12 15.81 1.04 -4.32
C ASP A 12 14.75 1.41 -3.27
N VAL A 13 13.60 0.78 -3.39
CA VAL A 13 12.48 0.84 -2.45
C VAL A 13 12.22 -0.51 -1.77
N GLY A 14 13.23 -1.43 -1.88
CA GLY A 14 13.20 -2.76 -1.28
C GLY A 14 12.81 -3.91 -2.22
N GLN A 15 13.08 -3.78 -3.52
CA GLN A 15 12.86 -4.83 -4.52
C GLN A 15 13.95 -5.92 -4.53
N GLY A 16 14.88 -5.86 -3.58
CA GLY A 16 15.96 -6.83 -3.39
C GLY A 16 17.25 -6.52 -4.13
N ASP A 17 18.39 -6.87 -3.48
CA ASP A 17 19.75 -6.54 -3.96
C ASP A 17 20.06 -7.14 -5.33
N GLU A 18 19.50 -8.32 -5.64
CA GLU A 18 19.73 -8.96 -6.93
C GLU A 18 19.10 -8.18 -8.09
N GLU A 19 17.89 -7.65 -7.93
CA GLU A 19 17.23 -6.84 -8.97
C GLU A 19 17.95 -5.51 -9.17
N ILE A 20 18.44 -4.89 -8.10
CA ILE A 20 19.25 -3.67 -8.15
C ILE A 20 20.56 -3.93 -8.92
N ALA A 21 21.29 -5.01 -8.57
CA ALA A 21 22.53 -5.37 -9.25
C ALA A 21 22.32 -5.70 -10.74
N LYS A 22 21.21 -6.37 -11.08
CA LYS A 22 20.84 -6.64 -12.48
C LYS A 22 20.56 -5.35 -13.25
N ALA A 23 19.86 -4.39 -12.66
CA ALA A 23 19.58 -3.10 -13.29
C ALA A 23 20.86 -2.34 -13.61
N GLU A 24 21.79 -2.25 -12.65
CA GLU A 24 23.10 -1.62 -12.84
C GLU A 24 23.92 -2.31 -13.96
N LYS A 25 23.98 -3.65 -13.93
CA LYS A 25 24.67 -4.43 -14.95
C LYS A 25 24.08 -4.21 -16.34
N MET A 26 22.77 -4.29 -16.46
CA MET A 26 22.06 -4.07 -17.73
C MET A 26 22.32 -2.66 -18.27
N ALA A 27 22.25 -1.64 -17.42
CA ALA A 27 22.52 -0.25 -17.79
C ALA A 27 23.91 -0.09 -18.44
N LYS A 28 24.93 -0.76 -17.90
CA LYS A 28 26.29 -0.76 -18.46
C LYS A 28 26.37 -1.54 -19.78
N GLU A 29 25.74 -2.70 -19.88
CA GLU A 29 25.77 -3.57 -21.06
C GLU A 29 25.10 -2.93 -22.28
N ILE A 30 24.00 -2.18 -22.07
CA ILE A 30 23.27 -1.48 -23.15
C ILE A 30 23.89 -0.13 -23.53
N GLY A 31 24.98 0.29 -22.89
CA GLY A 31 25.72 1.50 -23.22
C GLY A 31 25.16 2.78 -22.62
N GLY A 32 24.50 2.71 -21.47
CA GLY A 32 24.14 3.90 -20.69
C GLY A 32 25.37 4.75 -20.38
N TYR A 33 25.26 6.07 -20.61
CA TYR A 33 26.36 7.02 -20.35
C TYR A 33 26.78 7.03 -18.87
N LYS A 34 25.77 6.98 -17.98
CA LYS A 34 25.92 6.97 -16.53
C LYS A 34 24.78 6.22 -15.88
N HIS A 35 25.02 5.58 -14.75
CA HIS A 35 24.00 4.92 -13.94
C HIS A 35 24.01 5.45 -12.53
N TYR A 36 22.80 5.61 -11.96
CA TYR A 36 22.56 5.93 -10.57
C TYR A 36 21.76 4.81 -9.89
N THR A 37 22.26 4.35 -8.76
CA THR A 37 21.48 3.55 -7.80
C THR A 37 21.21 4.40 -6.58
N ILE A 38 19.94 4.56 -6.20
CA ILE A 38 19.52 5.43 -5.10
C ILE A 38 18.81 4.59 -4.07
N ASP A 39 19.36 4.49 -2.88
CA ASP A 39 18.66 3.90 -1.74
C ASP A 39 17.62 4.89 -1.21
N ALA A 40 16.34 4.53 -1.31
CA ALA A 40 15.21 5.32 -0.86
C ALA A 40 14.30 4.55 0.11
N LYS A 41 14.76 3.41 0.64
CA LYS A 41 13.95 2.53 1.50
C LYS A 41 13.47 3.21 2.78
N GLU A 42 14.36 3.95 3.47
CA GLU A 42 13.98 4.67 4.69
C GLU A 42 12.99 5.81 4.40
N GLU A 43 13.22 6.58 3.33
CA GLU A 43 12.32 7.64 2.92
C GLU A 43 10.95 7.06 2.50
N PHE A 44 10.95 5.93 1.79
CA PHE A 44 9.72 5.24 1.43
C PHE A 44 8.94 4.79 2.68
N ALA A 45 9.61 4.21 3.67
CA ALA A 45 8.98 3.81 4.92
C ALA A 45 8.39 5.01 5.68
N ASN A 46 9.20 6.06 5.89
CA ASN A 46 8.85 7.13 6.82
C ASN A 46 7.91 8.20 6.22
N GLU A 47 7.98 8.45 4.89
CA GLU A 47 7.21 9.54 4.26
C GLU A 47 6.02 9.03 3.44
N TYR A 48 6.01 7.76 3.01
CA TYR A 48 4.95 7.22 2.17
C TYR A 48 4.16 6.12 2.87
N ILE A 49 4.84 5.08 3.35
CA ILE A 49 4.16 3.96 4.02
C ILE A 49 3.56 4.43 5.36
N ALA A 50 4.26 5.23 6.13
CA ALA A 50 3.76 5.81 7.37
C ALA A 50 2.42 6.54 7.17
N ARG A 51 2.29 7.33 6.09
CA ARG A 51 1.03 7.98 5.72
C ARG A 51 -0.05 6.97 5.33
N GLY A 52 0.33 5.93 4.58
CA GLY A 52 -0.56 4.83 4.23
C GLY A 52 -1.12 4.10 5.45
N ILE A 53 -0.30 3.86 6.49
CA ILE A 53 -0.71 3.27 7.77
C ILE A 53 -1.68 4.20 8.49
N LYS A 54 -1.31 5.47 8.71
CA LYS A 54 -2.17 6.47 9.38
C LYS A 54 -3.53 6.65 8.70
N ALA A 55 -3.56 6.55 7.37
CA ALA A 55 -4.76 6.63 6.57
C ALA A 55 -5.54 5.32 6.48
N ASN A 56 -5.03 4.21 6.99
CA ASN A 56 -5.57 2.86 6.72
C ASN A 56 -5.82 2.64 5.23
N ALA A 57 -4.89 3.06 4.38
CA ALA A 57 -5.11 3.23 2.96
C ALA A 57 -5.11 1.91 2.20
N GLU A 58 -6.28 1.50 1.73
CA GLU A 58 -6.47 0.33 0.87
C GLU A 58 -7.42 0.68 -0.28
N TYR A 59 -7.04 0.33 -1.50
CA TYR A 59 -7.91 0.41 -2.68
C TYR A 59 -8.35 -1.00 -3.08
N GLU A 60 -9.64 -1.30 -2.95
CA GLU A 60 -10.23 -2.63 -3.26
C GLU A 60 -9.50 -3.79 -2.54
N GLY A 61 -9.02 -3.54 -1.30
CA GLY A 61 -8.28 -4.50 -0.48
C GLY A 61 -6.76 -4.53 -0.71
N TYR A 62 -6.26 -3.72 -1.64
CA TYR A 62 -4.84 -3.55 -1.95
C TYR A 62 -4.23 -2.38 -1.17
N PRO A 63 -3.21 -2.60 -0.29
CA PRO A 63 -2.58 -1.54 0.52
C PRO A 63 -1.60 -0.64 -0.26
N LEU A 64 -1.79 -0.45 -1.56
CA LEU A 64 -1.16 0.54 -2.41
C LEU A 64 0.38 0.46 -2.52
N SER A 65 0.98 -0.73 -2.37
CA SER A 65 2.45 -0.88 -2.34
C SER A 65 3.16 -0.21 -3.53
N THR A 66 2.72 -0.50 -4.73
CA THR A 66 3.25 0.09 -5.96
C THR A 66 2.85 1.56 -6.10
N ALA A 67 1.58 1.89 -5.79
CA ALA A 67 1.05 3.24 -5.93
C ALA A 67 1.73 4.27 -5.01
N LEU A 68 2.12 3.86 -3.80
CA LEU A 68 2.90 4.68 -2.86
C LEU A 68 4.37 4.83 -3.28
N ALA A 69 4.96 3.80 -3.90
CA ALA A 69 6.38 3.84 -4.29
C ALA A 69 6.65 4.71 -5.52
N ARG A 70 5.75 4.72 -6.51
CA ARG A 70 5.97 5.39 -7.79
C ARG A 70 6.18 6.91 -7.68
N PRO A 71 5.44 7.67 -6.84
CA PRO A 71 5.70 9.09 -6.63
C PRO A 71 7.11 9.38 -6.11
N LEU A 72 7.61 8.60 -5.15
CA LEU A 72 8.97 8.73 -4.65
C LEU A 72 10.00 8.44 -5.75
N ILE A 73 9.83 7.35 -6.48
CA ILE A 73 10.73 6.98 -7.58
C ILE A 73 10.78 8.11 -8.61
N ALA A 74 9.64 8.64 -9.05
CA ALA A 74 9.56 9.74 -9.99
C ALA A 74 10.29 11.00 -9.48
N GLN A 75 10.11 11.33 -8.20
CA GLN A 75 10.80 12.47 -7.57
C GLN A 75 12.32 12.30 -7.61
N LYS A 76 12.84 11.12 -7.25
CA LYS A 76 14.29 10.85 -7.31
C LYS A 76 14.84 10.92 -8.73
N ILE A 77 14.07 10.48 -9.72
CA ILE A 77 14.46 10.60 -11.13
C ILE A 77 14.49 12.06 -11.58
N ILE A 78 13.51 12.88 -11.18
CA ILE A 78 13.50 14.33 -11.46
C ILE A 78 14.74 15.02 -10.85
N ASP A 79 15.09 14.67 -9.61
CA ASP A 79 16.26 15.24 -8.93
C ASP A 79 17.56 14.92 -9.68
N ILE A 80 17.71 13.69 -10.18
CA ILE A 80 18.84 13.32 -11.04
C ILE A 80 18.80 14.07 -12.36
N ALA A 81 17.66 14.13 -13.02
CA ALA A 81 17.50 14.82 -14.30
C ALA A 81 17.91 16.30 -14.17
N LYS A 82 17.47 16.97 -13.11
CA LYS A 82 17.89 18.35 -12.79
C LYS A 82 19.38 18.47 -12.53
N LYS A 83 19.95 17.55 -11.75
CA LYS A 83 21.39 17.50 -11.43
C LYS A 83 22.28 17.33 -12.66
N GLU A 84 21.85 16.48 -13.59
CA GLU A 84 22.61 16.15 -14.80
C GLU A 84 22.27 17.09 -15.99
N GLY A 85 21.33 18.00 -15.83
CA GLY A 85 20.87 18.90 -16.90
C GLY A 85 20.16 18.16 -18.05
N ALA A 86 19.50 17.05 -17.73
CA ALA A 86 18.71 16.31 -18.71
C ALA A 86 17.50 17.14 -19.20
N THR A 87 17.11 16.92 -20.45
CA THR A 87 15.98 17.61 -21.06
C THR A 87 14.69 16.78 -21.08
N ALA A 88 14.81 15.48 -20.84
CA ALA A 88 13.68 14.57 -20.85
C ALA A 88 13.85 13.43 -19.84
N ILE A 89 12.74 12.85 -19.41
CA ILE A 89 12.67 11.60 -18.63
C ILE A 89 12.03 10.53 -19.49
N ALA A 90 12.66 9.35 -19.56
CA ALA A 90 12.14 8.21 -20.30
C ALA A 90 11.72 7.08 -19.35
N HIS A 91 10.59 6.40 -19.69
CA HIS A 91 10.12 5.21 -19.01
C HIS A 91 9.58 4.16 -19.98
N GLY A 92 9.59 2.89 -19.56
CA GLY A 92 9.11 1.75 -20.34
C GLY A 92 7.70 1.28 -19.99
N CYS A 93 6.88 2.11 -19.34
CA CYS A 93 5.51 1.73 -18.97
C CYS A 93 4.63 1.50 -20.20
N THR A 94 3.77 0.46 -20.12
CA THR A 94 2.81 0.16 -21.18
C THR A 94 1.60 1.10 -21.11
N GLY A 95 0.90 1.29 -22.23
CA GLY A 95 -0.33 2.08 -22.29
C GLY A 95 -1.54 1.43 -21.57
N LYS A 96 -1.43 0.18 -21.12
CA LYS A 96 -2.49 -0.57 -20.44
C LYS A 96 -2.36 -0.56 -18.91
N GLY A 97 -1.15 -0.26 -18.38
CA GLY A 97 -0.87 -0.23 -16.94
C GLY A 97 -1.11 1.13 -16.30
N ASN A 98 -1.27 1.14 -14.98
CA ASN A 98 -1.44 2.36 -14.20
C ASN A 98 -0.13 3.14 -13.99
N ASP A 99 1.03 2.50 -14.07
CA ASP A 99 2.32 3.09 -13.73
C ASP A 99 2.70 4.29 -14.59
N GLN A 100 2.32 4.29 -15.87
CA GLN A 100 2.52 5.46 -16.72
C GLN A 100 1.91 6.73 -16.11
N PHE A 101 0.71 6.64 -15.54
CA PHE A 101 0.05 7.78 -14.89
C PHE A 101 0.81 8.19 -13.64
N ARG A 102 1.28 7.22 -12.84
CA ARG A 102 1.96 7.47 -11.57
C ARG A 102 3.31 8.17 -11.75
N PHE A 103 4.06 7.82 -12.78
CA PHE A 103 5.29 8.53 -13.12
C PHE A 103 5.01 9.89 -13.77
N GLU A 104 4.18 9.91 -14.80
CA GLU A 104 3.97 11.13 -15.60
C GLU A 104 3.27 12.23 -14.80
N ALA A 105 2.31 11.90 -13.92
CA ALA A 105 1.66 12.91 -13.07
C ALA A 105 2.66 13.66 -12.19
N VAL A 106 3.64 12.96 -11.60
CA VAL A 106 4.68 13.60 -10.79
C VAL A 106 5.64 14.41 -11.65
N ILE A 107 6.05 13.87 -12.80
CA ILE A 107 6.97 14.59 -13.71
C ILE A 107 6.33 15.89 -14.18
N LEU A 108 5.07 15.86 -14.60
CA LEU A 108 4.31 17.04 -15.06
C LEU A 108 4.05 18.06 -13.94
N ALA A 109 3.85 17.59 -12.70
CA ALA A 109 3.60 18.48 -11.57
C ALA A 109 4.88 19.16 -11.04
N MET A 110 6.06 18.53 -11.17
CA MET A 110 7.28 18.93 -10.49
C MET A 110 8.43 19.33 -11.41
N SER A 111 8.23 19.27 -12.74
CA SER A 111 9.24 19.65 -13.71
C SER A 111 8.64 20.10 -15.05
N ASP A 112 9.45 20.78 -15.85
CA ASP A 112 9.15 21.13 -17.25
C ASP A 112 9.88 20.18 -18.23
N LEU A 113 10.29 19.00 -17.77
CA LEU A 113 11.02 18.02 -18.59
C LEU A 113 10.08 17.32 -19.59
N ASP A 114 10.57 17.07 -20.78
CA ASP A 114 9.87 16.24 -21.74
C ASP A 114 9.75 14.79 -21.27
N ILE A 115 8.65 14.14 -21.63
CA ILE A 115 8.41 12.72 -21.32
C ILE A 115 8.57 11.88 -22.57
N ILE A 116 9.36 10.82 -22.49
CA ILE A 116 9.59 9.86 -23.58
C ILE A 116 9.08 8.49 -23.13
N ALA A 117 8.01 7.98 -23.75
CA ALA A 117 7.39 6.70 -23.46
C ALA A 117 7.42 5.78 -24.69
N PRO A 118 8.58 5.20 -25.07
CA PRO A 118 8.79 4.54 -26.36
C PRO A 118 7.88 3.33 -26.57
N ILE A 119 7.54 2.59 -25.54
CA ILE A 119 6.62 1.42 -25.65
C ILE A 119 5.23 1.88 -26.08
N ARG A 120 4.71 2.92 -25.44
CA ARG A 120 3.42 3.53 -25.79
C ARG A 120 3.45 4.21 -27.16
N GLU A 121 4.50 4.97 -27.44
CA GLU A 121 4.66 5.70 -28.71
C GLU A 121 4.76 4.78 -29.93
N LEU A 122 5.39 3.64 -29.78
CA LEU A 122 5.58 2.65 -30.83
C LEU A 122 4.43 1.63 -30.87
N ASN A 123 3.55 1.64 -29.86
CA ASN A 123 2.45 0.70 -29.69
C ASN A 123 2.90 -0.77 -29.81
N LEU A 124 4.05 -1.09 -29.19
CA LEU A 124 4.64 -2.42 -29.27
C LEU A 124 3.89 -3.43 -28.40
N THR A 125 3.68 -4.60 -28.95
CA THR A 125 3.28 -5.79 -28.18
C THR A 125 4.51 -6.43 -27.54
N ARG A 126 4.32 -7.23 -26.50
CA ARG A 126 5.42 -7.96 -25.83
C ARG A 126 6.26 -8.81 -26.79
N THR A 127 5.62 -9.43 -27.78
CA THR A 127 6.30 -10.19 -28.84
C THR A 127 7.16 -9.30 -29.74
N GLU A 128 6.66 -8.12 -30.11
CA GLU A 128 7.40 -7.15 -30.92
C GLU A 128 8.57 -6.54 -30.15
N GLU A 129 8.42 -6.28 -28.85
CA GLU A 129 9.51 -5.86 -27.96
C GLU A 129 10.63 -6.89 -27.89
N GLN A 130 10.29 -8.18 -27.76
CA GLN A 130 11.24 -9.28 -27.76
C GLN A 130 11.98 -9.38 -29.11
N ALA A 131 11.26 -9.26 -30.21
CA ALA A 131 11.85 -9.27 -31.56
C ALA A 131 12.80 -8.08 -31.77
N TYR A 132 12.41 -6.89 -31.30
CA TYR A 132 13.26 -5.69 -31.37
C TYR A 132 14.52 -5.83 -30.52
N ALA A 133 14.40 -6.36 -29.31
CA ALA A 133 15.56 -6.62 -28.43
C ALA A 133 16.54 -7.61 -29.08
N ALA A 134 16.00 -8.70 -29.66
CA ALA A 134 16.82 -9.69 -30.38
C ALA A 134 17.54 -9.06 -31.59
N GLU A 135 16.88 -8.23 -32.38
CA GLU A 135 17.49 -7.49 -33.50
C GLU A 135 18.64 -6.59 -33.05
N LYS A 136 18.51 -5.98 -31.86
CA LYS A 136 19.55 -5.12 -31.25
C LYS A 136 20.62 -5.89 -30.45
N GLY A 137 20.53 -7.21 -30.38
CA GLY A 137 21.46 -8.03 -29.62
C GLY A 137 21.30 -7.92 -28.10
N ILE A 138 20.17 -7.38 -27.63
CA ILE A 138 19.86 -7.25 -26.20
C ILE A 138 19.32 -8.59 -25.73
N LYS A 139 19.98 -9.17 -24.72
CA LYS A 139 19.51 -10.40 -24.08
C LYS A 139 18.41 -10.06 -23.08
N LEU A 140 17.19 -10.43 -23.39
CA LEU A 140 16.09 -10.39 -22.43
C LEU A 140 16.08 -11.68 -21.62
N ASN A 141 15.84 -11.58 -20.32
CA ASN A 141 15.49 -12.74 -19.49
C ASN A 141 14.07 -13.18 -19.84
N SER A 142 13.95 -14.11 -20.80
CA SER A 142 12.68 -14.60 -21.33
C SER A 142 11.92 -15.52 -20.36
N ASP A 143 12.50 -15.87 -19.22
CA ASP A 143 12.00 -16.95 -18.37
C ASP A 143 10.96 -16.48 -17.33
N LYS A 144 10.71 -15.17 -17.23
CA LYS A 144 9.65 -14.65 -16.35
C LYS A 144 8.29 -14.78 -17.02
N ILE A 145 7.50 -15.75 -16.56
CA ILE A 145 6.12 -15.98 -16.98
C ILE A 145 5.22 -14.84 -16.45
N TYR A 146 5.41 -14.47 -15.19
CA TYR A 146 4.64 -13.42 -14.50
C TYR A 146 5.39 -12.08 -14.48
N SER A 147 4.64 -11.00 -14.48
CA SER A 147 5.13 -9.66 -14.13
C SER A 147 5.06 -9.50 -12.63
N ILE A 148 6.19 -9.18 -12.00
CA ILE A 148 6.29 -9.05 -10.55
C ILE A 148 6.92 -7.71 -10.23
N ASP A 149 6.20 -6.91 -9.43
CA ASP A 149 6.72 -5.70 -8.80
C ASP A 149 6.80 -5.90 -7.29
N GLU A 150 7.94 -5.56 -6.69
CA GLU A 150 8.23 -5.79 -5.27
C GLU A 150 8.83 -4.55 -4.63
N ASN A 151 8.46 -4.27 -3.39
CA ASN A 151 9.08 -3.29 -2.50
C ASN A 151 8.87 -3.71 -1.04
N ILE A 152 9.36 -2.93 -0.07
CA ILE A 152 9.24 -3.29 1.36
C ILE A 152 7.79 -3.41 1.86
N TRP A 153 6.79 -2.84 1.15
CA TRP A 153 5.39 -2.82 1.56
C TRP A 153 4.54 -3.92 0.94
N GLY A 154 5.00 -4.50 -0.14
CA GLY A 154 4.28 -5.59 -0.78
C GLY A 154 4.81 -5.98 -2.14
N ARG A 155 4.23 -7.03 -2.67
CA ARG A 155 4.58 -7.66 -3.93
C ARG A 155 3.31 -7.85 -4.76
N SER A 156 3.33 -7.42 -6.03
CA SER A 156 2.26 -7.65 -6.99
C SER A 156 2.67 -8.70 -8.01
N ILE A 157 1.73 -9.49 -8.45
CA ILE A 157 1.93 -10.59 -9.41
C ILE A 157 0.81 -10.55 -10.42
N GLU A 158 1.13 -10.38 -11.70
CA GLU A 158 0.14 -10.35 -12.79
C GLU A 158 0.65 -11.07 -14.05
N GLY A 159 -0.26 -11.41 -14.94
CA GLY A 159 0.03 -11.98 -16.26
C GLY A 159 -0.17 -13.49 -16.37
N ASP A 160 0.04 -14.02 -17.58
CA ASP A 160 -0.12 -15.42 -17.94
C ASP A 160 -1.47 -16.03 -17.51
N ILE A 161 -1.45 -17.16 -16.81
CA ILE A 161 -2.65 -17.88 -16.36
C ILE A 161 -3.55 -17.02 -15.43
N LEU A 162 -2.98 -16.01 -14.74
CA LEU A 162 -3.71 -15.13 -13.85
C LEU A 162 -4.63 -14.14 -14.60
N GLU A 163 -4.39 -13.91 -15.90
CA GLU A 163 -5.23 -13.01 -16.71
C GLU A 163 -6.68 -13.52 -16.82
N ASP A 164 -6.89 -14.82 -16.76
CA ASP A 164 -8.22 -15.42 -16.73
C ASP A 164 -8.67 -15.68 -15.28
N PRO A 165 -9.67 -14.97 -14.76
CA PRO A 165 -10.14 -15.13 -13.40
C PRO A 165 -10.79 -16.51 -13.12
N ALA A 166 -11.03 -17.33 -14.14
CA ALA A 166 -11.48 -18.70 -13.97
C ALA A 166 -10.36 -19.67 -13.55
N ASN A 167 -9.09 -19.24 -13.65
CA ASN A 167 -7.95 -20.06 -13.24
C ASN A 167 -7.60 -19.80 -11.78
N GLU A 168 -7.28 -20.85 -11.05
CA GLU A 168 -6.73 -20.77 -9.71
C GLU A 168 -5.27 -20.30 -9.76
N PRO A 169 -4.85 -19.34 -8.91
CA PRO A 169 -3.45 -18.95 -8.82
C PRO A 169 -2.58 -20.12 -8.35
N PRO A 170 -1.52 -20.46 -9.07
CA PRO A 170 -0.63 -21.54 -8.66
C PRO A 170 0.11 -21.16 -7.36
N GLU A 171 0.30 -22.13 -6.46
CA GLU A 171 0.94 -21.87 -5.17
C GLU A 171 2.38 -21.34 -5.29
N GLU A 172 3.10 -21.73 -6.33
CA GLU A 172 4.48 -21.32 -6.60
C GLU A 172 4.67 -19.83 -6.90
N ILE A 173 3.60 -19.06 -7.16
CA ILE A 173 3.72 -17.60 -7.35
C ILE A 173 3.94 -16.84 -6.05
N TYR A 174 3.54 -17.43 -4.93
CA TYR A 174 3.65 -16.83 -3.61
C TYR A 174 5.03 -17.08 -3.01
N ALA A 175 5.73 -16.00 -2.67
CA ALA A 175 7.09 -16.04 -2.13
C ALA A 175 7.19 -15.53 -0.69
N TRP A 176 6.23 -14.71 -0.26
CA TRP A 176 6.24 -14.06 1.05
C TRP A 176 5.28 -14.70 2.05
N THR A 177 4.30 -15.46 1.58
CA THR A 177 3.21 -15.97 2.39
C THR A 177 3.09 -17.49 2.27
N ALA A 178 3.04 -18.17 3.39
CA ALA A 178 2.72 -19.58 3.44
C ALA A 178 1.27 -19.84 3.00
N SER A 179 0.99 -21.04 2.44
CA SER A 179 -0.39 -21.51 2.28
C SER A 179 -1.06 -21.72 3.65
N ALA A 180 -2.37 -21.85 3.69
CA ALA A 180 -3.07 -22.15 4.94
C ALA A 180 -2.68 -23.54 5.50
N GLU A 181 -2.31 -24.46 4.61
CA GLU A 181 -1.84 -25.81 4.94
C GLU A 181 -0.44 -25.78 5.56
N ASP A 182 0.46 -24.95 5.02
CA ASP A 182 1.87 -24.87 5.43
C ASP A 182 2.12 -23.84 6.53
N ALA A 183 1.15 -22.97 6.81
CA ALA A 183 1.23 -21.98 7.87
C ALA A 183 1.29 -22.63 9.25
N LEU A 184 1.83 -21.90 10.25
CA LEU A 184 2.04 -22.37 11.61
C LEU A 184 0.77 -23.03 12.19
N ASP A 185 0.91 -24.22 12.78
CA ASP A 185 -0.18 -24.97 13.42
C ASP A 185 -0.58 -24.42 14.81
N THR A 186 0.20 -23.48 15.35
CA THR A 186 -0.08 -22.85 16.64
C THR A 186 -0.34 -21.36 16.44
N PRO A 187 -1.44 -20.81 17.04
CA PRO A 187 -1.68 -19.38 16.99
C PRO A 187 -0.52 -18.57 17.57
N GLN A 188 -0.11 -17.54 16.85
CA GLN A 188 0.92 -16.60 17.29
C GLN A 188 0.28 -15.31 17.82
N LYS A 189 0.84 -14.75 18.89
CA LYS A 189 0.48 -13.42 19.38
C LYS A 189 1.59 -12.46 19.02
N VAL A 190 1.20 -11.27 18.56
CA VAL A 190 2.13 -10.19 18.19
C VAL A 190 1.62 -8.91 18.83
N SER A 191 2.45 -8.26 19.65
CA SER A 191 2.15 -6.92 20.17
C SER A 191 2.80 -5.86 19.28
N ILE A 192 2.08 -4.76 19.05
CA ILE A 192 2.52 -3.62 18.26
C ILE A 192 2.13 -2.36 19.03
N GLU A 193 3.14 -1.55 19.35
CA GLU A 193 2.93 -0.25 19.97
C GLU A 193 2.98 0.85 18.92
N PHE A 194 2.07 1.80 19.03
CA PHE A 194 1.95 2.95 18.15
C PHE A 194 2.18 4.25 18.92
N GLU A 195 2.87 5.20 18.30
CA GLU A 195 2.95 6.60 18.70
C GLU A 195 2.39 7.48 17.57
N GLU A 196 1.35 8.25 17.86
CA GLU A 196 0.66 9.12 16.90
C GLU A 196 0.34 8.42 15.55
N GLY A 197 -0.12 7.17 15.62
CA GLY A 197 -0.49 6.35 14.46
C GLY A 197 0.67 5.66 13.74
N ILE A 198 1.90 5.82 14.18
CA ILE A 198 3.08 5.15 13.63
C ILE A 198 3.49 3.99 14.52
N PRO A 199 3.69 2.78 13.99
CA PRO A 199 4.21 1.68 14.80
C PRO A 199 5.67 1.93 15.17
N VAL A 200 6.00 1.80 16.46
CA VAL A 200 7.33 2.08 17.04
C VAL A 200 7.96 0.86 17.68
N THR A 201 7.16 -0.13 18.10
CA THR A 201 7.67 -1.42 18.58
C THR A 201 6.89 -2.58 17.95
N ILE A 202 7.55 -3.73 17.87
CA ILE A 202 6.91 -5.02 17.60
C ILE A 202 7.44 -6.04 18.60
N ASN A 203 6.55 -6.75 19.30
CA ASN A 203 6.88 -7.67 20.40
C ASN A 203 7.77 -7.04 21.50
N GLY A 204 7.56 -5.75 21.79
CA GLY A 204 8.31 -4.99 22.79
C GLY A 204 9.71 -4.54 22.36
N GLU A 205 10.12 -4.80 21.13
CA GLU A 205 11.40 -4.34 20.58
C GLU A 205 11.20 -3.05 19.77
N MET A 206 11.83 -1.96 20.22
CA MET A 206 11.85 -0.68 19.52
C MET A 206 12.81 -0.73 18.35
N MET A 207 12.34 -0.36 17.16
CA MET A 207 13.16 -0.36 15.96
C MET A 207 12.67 0.67 14.93
N PRO A 208 13.48 1.04 13.93
CA PRO A 208 13.05 1.89 12.82
C PRO A 208 11.83 1.29 12.09
N LEU A 209 10.96 2.15 11.55
CA LEU A 209 9.74 1.72 10.87
C LEU A 209 10.01 0.70 9.74
N ILE A 210 11.09 0.89 9.00
CA ILE A 210 11.49 -0.05 7.93
C ILE A 210 11.71 -1.48 8.48
N ASP A 211 12.28 -1.62 9.67
CA ASP A 211 12.56 -2.92 10.26
C ASP A 211 11.29 -3.52 10.90
N ILE A 212 10.40 -2.69 11.45
CA ILE A 212 9.04 -3.10 11.86
C ILE A 212 8.27 -3.68 10.67
N ILE A 213 8.32 -3.01 9.51
CA ILE A 213 7.65 -3.49 8.28
C ILE A 213 8.20 -4.86 7.85
N LYS A 214 9.53 -5.03 7.85
CA LYS A 214 10.16 -6.30 7.49
C LYS A 214 9.78 -7.42 8.45
N GLU A 215 9.83 -7.15 9.76
CA GLU A 215 9.46 -8.14 10.78
C GLU A 215 7.96 -8.48 10.69
N ALA A 216 7.09 -7.48 10.47
CA ALA A 216 5.67 -7.68 10.25
C ALA A 216 5.40 -8.53 8.98
N ASN A 217 6.13 -8.28 7.89
CA ASN A 217 6.05 -9.09 6.67
C ASN A 217 6.38 -10.56 6.95
N LYS A 218 7.47 -10.81 7.68
CA LYS A 218 7.90 -12.16 8.04
C LYS A 218 6.87 -12.86 8.92
N ILE A 219 6.51 -12.25 10.03
CA ILE A 219 5.58 -12.85 11.01
C ILE A 219 4.22 -13.13 10.36
N ALA A 220 3.65 -12.18 9.65
CA ALA A 220 2.34 -12.34 9.02
C ALA A 220 2.41 -13.36 7.87
N GLY A 221 3.47 -13.34 7.06
CA GLY A 221 3.68 -14.27 5.98
C GLY A 221 3.78 -15.73 6.44
N GLU A 222 4.54 -16.01 7.50
CA GLU A 222 4.65 -17.34 8.13
C GLU A 222 3.29 -17.86 8.66
N ASN A 223 2.36 -16.96 8.96
CA ASN A 223 0.99 -17.29 9.38
C ASN A 223 -0.01 -17.33 8.20
N GLY A 224 0.44 -17.27 6.96
CA GLY A 224 -0.40 -17.33 5.77
C GLY A 224 -1.26 -16.07 5.54
N ILE A 225 -0.86 -14.95 6.12
CA ILE A 225 -1.59 -13.68 6.04
C ILE A 225 -1.04 -12.82 4.91
N GLY A 226 -1.91 -12.10 4.20
CA GLY A 226 -1.51 -11.05 3.27
C GLY A 226 -1.67 -11.39 1.80
N ARG A 227 -2.26 -12.53 1.44
CA ARG A 227 -2.65 -12.79 0.05
C ARG A 227 -3.92 -12.01 -0.28
N VAL A 228 -3.89 -11.26 -1.36
CA VAL A 228 -5.04 -10.52 -1.90
C VAL A 228 -5.17 -10.86 -3.37
N ASP A 229 -6.34 -11.34 -3.77
CA ASP A 229 -6.70 -11.58 -5.16
C ASP A 229 -7.96 -10.76 -5.45
N THR A 230 -7.85 -9.79 -6.34
CA THR A 230 -8.94 -8.84 -6.61
C THR A 230 -9.12 -8.55 -8.09
N ILE A 231 -10.33 -8.22 -8.50
CA ILE A 231 -10.62 -7.66 -9.81
C ILE A 231 -10.59 -6.15 -9.69
N GLU A 232 -9.43 -5.60 -9.95
CA GLU A 232 -9.12 -4.18 -9.78
C GLU A 232 -9.68 -3.32 -10.92
N ASN A 233 -10.21 -2.15 -10.56
CA ASN A 233 -10.67 -1.17 -11.54
C ASN A 233 -9.53 -0.21 -11.90
N ARG A 234 -8.84 -0.48 -13.02
CA ARG A 234 -7.73 0.36 -13.51
C ARG A 234 -8.22 1.74 -13.97
N MET A 235 -7.36 2.76 -13.84
CA MET A 235 -7.65 4.15 -14.22
C MET A 235 -8.11 4.31 -15.67
N ILE A 236 -7.64 3.47 -16.57
CA ILE A 236 -8.04 3.47 -17.99
C ILE A 236 -9.41 2.82 -18.25
N GLY A 237 -10.14 2.46 -17.21
CA GLY A 237 -11.48 1.86 -17.32
C GLY A 237 -11.50 0.37 -17.60
N LEU A 238 -10.38 -0.33 -17.47
CA LEU A 238 -10.30 -1.79 -17.59
C LEU A 238 -10.42 -2.46 -16.23
N LYS A 239 -11.03 -3.64 -16.21
CA LYS A 239 -10.94 -4.57 -15.07
C LYS A 239 -9.76 -5.50 -15.29
N SER A 240 -8.92 -5.65 -14.27
CA SER A 240 -7.77 -6.53 -14.29
C SER A 240 -7.71 -7.35 -13.03
N ARG A 241 -7.38 -8.63 -13.13
CA ARG A 241 -7.08 -9.42 -11.95
C ARG A 241 -5.68 -9.09 -11.47
N GLU A 242 -5.58 -8.79 -10.20
CA GLU A 242 -4.33 -8.49 -9.54
C GLU A 242 -4.17 -9.40 -8.31
N THR A 243 -3.00 -10.00 -8.20
CA THR A 243 -2.64 -10.84 -7.05
C THR A 243 -1.51 -10.18 -6.28
N TYR A 244 -1.68 -10.05 -4.96
CA TYR A 244 -0.73 -9.36 -4.09
C TYR A 244 -0.31 -10.22 -2.91
N GLU A 245 0.93 -10.03 -2.46
CA GLU A 245 1.41 -10.44 -1.15
C GLU A 245 1.76 -9.20 -0.34
N VAL A 246 1.00 -8.94 0.72
CA VAL A 246 1.09 -7.72 1.53
C VAL A 246 0.97 -8.03 3.03
N PRO A 247 1.75 -9.01 3.54
CA PRO A 247 1.54 -9.56 4.88
C PRO A 247 1.70 -8.54 5.99
N GLY A 248 2.80 -7.77 6.01
CA GLY A 248 3.04 -6.75 7.01
C GLY A 248 2.03 -5.61 6.94
N ALA A 249 1.64 -5.20 5.73
CA ALA A 249 0.62 -4.17 5.54
C ALA A 249 -0.72 -4.57 6.17
N LYS A 250 -1.19 -5.81 5.93
CA LYS A 250 -2.42 -6.32 6.54
C LYS A 250 -2.35 -6.37 8.06
N LEU A 251 -1.21 -6.80 8.62
CA LEU A 251 -1.02 -6.85 10.06
C LEU A 251 -1.01 -5.45 10.68
N LEU A 252 -0.19 -4.53 10.14
CA LEU A 252 -0.02 -3.19 10.69
C LEU A 252 -1.28 -2.33 10.56
N ILE A 253 -1.98 -2.38 9.43
CA ILE A 253 -3.24 -1.66 9.22
C ILE A 253 -4.33 -2.22 10.14
N ALA A 254 -4.47 -3.53 10.27
CA ALA A 254 -5.45 -4.13 11.17
C ALA A 254 -5.21 -3.79 12.65
N ALA A 255 -3.94 -3.74 13.09
CA ALA A 255 -3.58 -3.34 14.44
C ALA A 255 -3.84 -1.84 14.68
N HIS A 256 -3.51 -0.99 13.71
CA HIS A 256 -3.77 0.45 13.74
C HIS A 256 -5.27 0.74 13.86
N GLN A 257 -6.11 0.13 13.01
CA GLN A 257 -7.57 0.25 13.07
C GLN A 257 -8.12 -0.19 14.43
N ALA A 258 -7.60 -1.30 14.98
CA ALA A 258 -8.02 -1.77 16.30
C ALA A 258 -7.68 -0.78 17.43
N LEU A 259 -6.62 0.01 17.30
CA LEU A 259 -6.29 1.07 18.25
C LEU A 259 -7.18 2.30 18.06
N GLU A 260 -7.47 2.71 16.81
CA GLU A 260 -8.39 3.80 16.50
C GLU A 260 -9.78 3.58 17.11
N GLU A 261 -10.30 2.34 17.05
CA GLU A 261 -11.59 1.97 17.68
C GLU A 261 -11.64 2.28 19.17
N LEU A 262 -10.50 2.25 19.88
CA LEU A 262 -10.42 2.53 21.31
C LEU A 262 -10.36 4.03 21.64
N VAL A 263 -9.72 4.84 20.77
CA VAL A 263 -9.31 6.21 21.10
C VAL A 263 -10.02 7.30 20.32
N LEU A 264 -10.69 6.97 19.23
CA LEU A 264 -11.47 7.92 18.42
C LEU A 264 -12.97 7.84 18.77
N THR A 265 -13.63 8.97 18.69
CA THR A 265 -15.10 9.01 18.83
C THR A 265 -15.80 8.36 17.63
N THR A 266 -17.05 8.00 17.79
CA THR A 266 -17.87 7.41 16.71
C THR A 266 -17.88 8.27 15.44
N ASP A 267 -17.97 9.59 15.59
CA ASP A 267 -18.01 10.50 14.44
C ASP A 267 -16.64 10.70 13.80
N GLU A 268 -15.56 10.66 14.59
CA GLU A 268 -14.19 10.65 14.07
C GLU A 268 -13.91 9.35 13.30
N LEU A 269 -14.33 8.19 13.80
CA LEU A 269 -14.16 6.92 13.08
C LEU A 269 -14.87 6.92 11.72
N ARG A 270 -16.11 7.43 11.66
CA ARG A 270 -16.83 7.58 10.39
C ARG A 270 -16.14 8.52 9.42
N PHE A 271 -15.60 9.61 9.94
CA PHE A 271 -14.87 10.57 9.12
C PHE A 271 -13.51 10.01 8.67
N ALA A 272 -12.80 9.28 9.52
CA ALA A 272 -11.57 8.57 9.19
C ALA A 272 -11.78 7.55 8.07
N GLU A 273 -12.85 6.75 8.11
CA GLU A 273 -13.21 5.79 7.05
C GLU A 273 -13.46 6.48 5.70
N TYR A 274 -14.18 7.60 5.72
CA TYR A 274 -14.38 8.40 4.51
C TYR A 274 -13.07 8.96 3.94
N MET A 275 -12.21 9.51 4.80
CA MET A 275 -10.90 10.04 4.39
C MET A 275 -9.96 8.93 3.89
N SER A 276 -9.96 7.77 4.55
CA SER A 276 -9.21 6.58 4.12
C SER A 276 -9.55 6.20 2.67
N THR A 277 -10.85 6.10 2.37
CA THR A 277 -11.34 5.78 1.02
C THR A 277 -10.91 6.83 0.00
N LEU A 278 -11.04 8.11 0.34
CA LEU A 278 -10.67 9.21 -0.56
C LEU A 278 -9.16 9.29 -0.75
N TYR A 279 -8.38 9.12 0.32
CA TYR A 279 -6.93 9.08 0.27
C TYR A 279 -6.43 7.95 -0.62
N ALA A 280 -6.96 6.74 -0.41
CA ALA A 280 -6.59 5.57 -1.20
C ALA A 280 -6.92 5.75 -2.69
N ASP A 281 -8.07 6.34 -3.01
CA ASP A 281 -8.46 6.66 -4.39
C ASP A 281 -7.51 7.68 -5.04
N LEU A 282 -7.14 8.77 -4.32
CA LEU A 282 -6.19 9.75 -4.82
C LEU A 282 -4.82 9.13 -5.11
N VAL A 283 -4.29 8.34 -4.17
CA VAL A 283 -2.99 7.66 -4.32
C VAL A 283 -3.04 6.65 -5.48
N TYR A 284 -4.09 5.84 -5.54
CA TYR A 284 -4.26 4.85 -6.61
C TYR A 284 -4.28 5.51 -7.99
N ARG A 285 -5.00 6.63 -8.12
CA ARG A 285 -5.16 7.40 -9.34
C ARG A 285 -3.98 8.33 -9.68
N ALA A 286 -2.84 8.15 -9.05
CA ALA A 286 -1.64 8.95 -9.35
C ALA A 286 -1.73 10.44 -8.96
N LEU A 287 -2.60 10.79 -8.04
CA LEU A 287 -2.85 12.17 -7.61
C LEU A 287 -2.09 12.50 -6.31
N TRP A 288 -0.84 12.01 -6.18
CA TRP A 288 0.00 12.26 -5.01
C TRP A 288 0.26 13.75 -4.77
N GLN A 289 0.39 14.57 -5.83
CA GLN A 289 0.59 16.02 -5.76
C GLN A 289 -0.72 16.83 -5.70
N GLU A 290 -1.88 16.16 -5.57
CA GLU A 290 -3.17 16.85 -5.46
C GLU A 290 -3.28 17.58 -4.10
N PRO A 291 -3.63 18.87 -4.06
CA PRO A 291 -3.79 19.61 -2.79
C PRO A 291 -4.76 18.94 -1.82
N LEU A 292 -5.82 18.32 -2.31
CA LEU A 292 -6.78 17.61 -1.47
C LEU A 292 -6.11 16.48 -0.67
N ARG A 293 -5.08 15.80 -1.22
CA ARG A 293 -4.34 14.79 -0.48
C ARG A 293 -3.61 15.40 0.72
N GLU A 294 -3.03 16.60 0.56
CA GLU A 294 -2.37 17.33 1.65
C GLU A 294 -3.36 17.78 2.72
N ASP A 295 -4.56 18.23 2.32
CA ASP A 295 -5.64 18.58 3.24
C ASP A 295 -6.07 17.36 4.07
N ILE A 296 -6.19 16.20 3.43
CA ILE A 296 -6.50 14.92 4.10
C ILE A 296 -5.37 14.53 5.06
N ASP A 297 -4.10 14.63 4.65
CA ASP A 297 -2.95 14.38 5.52
C ASP A 297 -3.03 15.20 6.81
N GLN A 298 -3.33 16.51 6.72
CA GLN A 298 -3.45 17.38 7.90
C GLN A 298 -4.60 16.94 8.82
N ALA A 299 -5.74 16.55 8.25
CA ALA A 299 -6.87 16.08 9.03
C ALA A 299 -6.56 14.75 9.74
N ILE A 300 -5.93 13.81 9.03
CA ILE A 300 -5.47 12.52 9.58
C ILE A 300 -4.44 12.79 10.68
N ASP A 301 -3.37 13.54 10.43
CA ASP A 301 -2.33 13.83 11.42
C ASP A 301 -2.91 14.45 12.70
N HIS A 302 -3.95 15.29 12.58
CA HIS A 302 -4.62 15.85 13.75
C HIS A 302 -5.31 14.77 14.62
N MET A 303 -6.00 13.82 14.00
CA MET A 303 -6.68 12.73 14.73
C MET A 303 -5.66 11.75 15.31
N GLN A 304 -4.59 11.47 14.57
CA GLN A 304 -3.57 10.48 14.95
C GLN A 304 -2.77 10.86 16.22
N ARG A 305 -2.79 12.11 16.67
CA ARG A 305 -2.16 12.53 17.95
C ARG A 305 -2.58 11.70 19.17
N ARG A 306 -3.76 11.10 19.11
CA ARG A 306 -4.29 10.26 20.19
C ARG A 306 -4.18 8.76 19.91
N VAL A 307 -3.82 8.40 18.69
CA VAL A 307 -3.66 6.99 18.30
C VAL A 307 -2.28 6.50 18.75
N SER A 308 -2.15 6.39 20.08
CA SER A 308 -0.94 5.93 20.78
C SER A 308 -1.32 4.88 21.81
N GLY A 309 -0.58 3.78 21.84
CA GLY A 309 -0.84 2.64 22.72
C GLY A 309 -0.42 1.32 22.10
N GLU A 310 -0.71 0.22 22.76
CA GLU A 310 -0.35 -1.13 22.34
C GLU A 310 -1.58 -1.96 21.96
N VAL A 311 -1.45 -2.71 20.87
CA VAL A 311 -2.43 -3.71 20.43
C VAL A 311 -1.75 -5.06 20.32
N THR A 312 -2.33 -6.10 20.95
CA THR A 312 -1.91 -7.48 20.73
C THR A 312 -2.83 -8.14 19.71
N MET A 313 -2.25 -8.61 18.62
CA MET A 313 -2.94 -9.33 17.56
C MET A 313 -2.74 -10.83 17.69
N LYS A 314 -3.76 -11.62 17.34
CA LYS A 314 -3.67 -13.07 17.17
C LYS A 314 -3.64 -13.40 15.69
N LEU A 315 -2.61 -14.14 15.29
CA LEU A 315 -2.41 -14.62 13.93
C LEU A 315 -2.58 -16.13 13.89
N PHE A 316 -3.31 -16.63 12.90
CA PHE A 316 -3.46 -18.07 12.72
C PHE A 316 -4.01 -18.40 11.33
N LYS A 317 -3.24 -19.10 10.50
CA LYS A 317 -3.66 -19.68 9.21
C LYS A 317 -4.51 -18.72 8.36
N GLY A 318 -3.95 -17.55 8.07
CA GLY A 318 -4.59 -16.50 7.27
C GLY A 318 -5.53 -15.58 8.05
N SER A 319 -5.80 -15.84 9.32
CA SER A 319 -6.68 -15.02 10.15
C SER A 319 -5.89 -14.02 11.02
N ILE A 320 -6.39 -12.79 11.10
CA ILE A 320 -5.92 -11.74 12.01
C ILE A 320 -7.07 -11.33 12.91
N ALA A 321 -6.83 -11.28 14.23
CA ALA A 321 -7.83 -10.79 15.18
C ALA A 321 -7.16 -10.04 16.34
N PRO A 322 -7.66 -8.85 16.74
CA PRO A 322 -7.18 -8.16 17.93
C PRO A 322 -7.60 -8.93 19.19
N LEU A 323 -6.66 -9.04 20.16
CA LEU A 323 -6.89 -9.66 21.46
C LEU A 323 -7.01 -8.63 22.57
N THR A 324 -6.04 -7.70 22.63
CA THR A 324 -6.02 -6.64 23.64
C THR A 324 -5.71 -5.29 23.01
N ARG A 325 -6.15 -4.23 23.66
CA ARG A 325 -5.88 -2.85 23.30
C ARG A 325 -5.64 -2.06 24.57
N GLU A 326 -4.55 -1.31 24.64
CA GLU A 326 -4.21 -0.44 25.75
C GLU A 326 -3.77 0.93 25.25
N SER A 327 -4.36 1.99 25.80
CA SER A 327 -4.00 3.36 25.43
C SER A 327 -4.28 4.32 26.58
N PRO A 328 -3.40 5.32 26.81
CA PRO A 328 -3.67 6.41 27.76
C PRO A 328 -4.81 7.35 27.26
N PHE A 329 -5.17 7.25 25.98
CA PHE A 329 -6.26 8.02 25.36
C PHE A 329 -7.56 7.24 25.19
N SER A 330 -7.68 6.08 25.85
CA SER A 330 -8.89 5.23 25.78
C SER A 330 -10.16 6.00 26.12
N LEU A 331 -11.16 5.91 25.25
CA LEU A 331 -12.52 6.40 25.48
C LEU A 331 -13.42 5.35 26.13
N HIS A 332 -12.91 4.13 26.28
CA HIS A 332 -13.62 3.01 26.91
C HIS A 332 -13.51 3.13 28.44
N SER A 333 -14.64 3.14 29.14
CA SER A 333 -14.71 3.10 30.60
C SER A 333 -15.42 1.84 31.06
N ILE A 334 -14.69 0.99 31.79
CA ILE A 334 -15.25 -0.25 32.36
C ILE A 334 -16.38 0.09 33.35
N GLU A 335 -16.21 1.15 34.14
CA GLU A 335 -17.18 1.59 35.14
C GLU A 335 -18.53 1.97 34.53
N GLN A 336 -18.51 2.62 33.37
CA GLN A 336 -19.73 3.07 32.69
C GLN A 336 -20.47 1.94 31.96
N ILE A 337 -19.77 0.89 31.51
CA ILE A 337 -20.39 -0.17 30.69
C ILE A 337 -20.69 -1.45 31.47
N THR A 338 -20.09 -1.62 32.67
CA THR A 338 -20.30 -2.83 33.46
C THR A 338 -21.73 -2.92 33.97
N PHE A 339 -22.31 -4.12 33.92
CA PHE A 339 -23.64 -4.40 34.49
C PHE A 339 -23.65 -4.47 36.03
N GLU A 340 -22.46 -4.48 36.66
CA GLU A 340 -22.29 -4.59 38.11
C GLU A 340 -22.27 -3.22 38.81
N ASP A 341 -22.10 -2.13 38.06
CA ASP A 341 -22.07 -0.77 38.60
C ASP A 341 -23.40 -0.04 38.37
N LYS A 342 -23.65 1.01 39.15
CA LYS A 342 -24.84 1.86 39.11
C LYS A 342 -24.49 3.31 38.81
N GLU A 343 -23.30 3.62 38.33
CA GLU A 343 -22.93 5.00 37.93
C GLU A 343 -23.83 5.54 36.84
N THR A 344 -24.23 4.66 35.89
CA THR A 344 -25.21 5.02 34.86
C THR A 344 -26.61 4.59 35.28
N ASP A 345 -27.48 5.55 35.54
CA ASP A 345 -28.92 5.26 35.81
C ASP A 345 -29.60 4.80 34.51
N GLN A 346 -29.80 3.51 34.36
CA GLN A 346 -30.42 2.91 33.18
C GLN A 346 -31.79 3.49 32.83
N ARG A 347 -32.51 4.10 33.80
CA ARG A 347 -33.81 4.74 33.59
C ARG A 347 -33.70 6.02 32.74
N GLU A 348 -32.59 6.71 32.76
CA GLU A 348 -32.37 7.94 31.97
C GLU A 348 -32.44 7.70 30.47
N VAL A 349 -32.15 6.47 30.02
CA VAL A 349 -32.18 6.09 28.59
C VAL A 349 -33.62 6.01 28.05
N GLU A 350 -34.64 5.88 28.89
CA GLU A 350 -36.05 5.77 28.48
C GLU A 350 -36.47 6.96 27.62
N GLY A 351 -36.09 8.17 28.00
CA GLY A 351 -36.39 9.39 27.25
C GLY A 351 -35.74 9.38 25.85
N MET A 352 -34.51 8.90 25.73
CA MET A 352 -33.83 8.77 24.47
C MET A 352 -34.48 7.72 23.56
N ILE A 353 -34.79 6.54 24.10
CA ILE A 353 -35.43 5.42 23.37
C ILE A 353 -36.78 5.88 22.78
N LYS A 354 -37.57 6.66 23.53
CA LYS A 354 -38.85 7.18 23.08
C LYS A 354 -38.80 7.92 21.75
N TYR A 355 -37.71 8.66 21.50
CA TYR A 355 -37.60 9.51 20.31
C TYR A 355 -36.68 8.90 19.24
N HIS A 356 -35.79 7.99 19.59
CA HIS A 356 -34.79 7.43 18.68
C HIS A 356 -35.38 6.80 17.41
N GLY A 357 -36.46 6.02 17.55
CA GLY A 357 -37.14 5.37 16.42
C GLY A 357 -38.41 6.09 15.93
N LEU A 358 -38.67 7.33 16.37
CA LEU A 358 -39.97 7.99 16.14
C LEU A 358 -40.29 8.19 14.65
N GLN A 359 -39.32 8.56 13.83
CA GLN A 359 -39.53 8.73 12.39
C GLN A 359 -39.92 7.41 11.72
N ALA A 360 -39.21 6.33 12.03
CA ALA A 360 -39.53 5.00 11.52
C ALA A 360 -40.92 4.53 11.99
N ALA A 361 -41.27 4.77 13.27
CA ALA A 361 -42.57 4.44 13.81
C ALA A 361 -43.69 5.22 13.11
N ASN A 362 -43.52 6.51 12.82
CA ASN A 362 -44.46 7.33 12.08
C ASN A 362 -44.62 6.84 10.63
N TYR A 363 -43.52 6.53 9.95
CA TYR A 363 -43.54 5.94 8.60
C TYR A 363 -44.38 4.65 8.57
N GLN A 364 -44.17 3.75 9.52
CA GLN A 364 -44.90 2.49 9.59
C GLN A 364 -46.43 2.70 9.85
N LYS A 365 -46.79 3.76 10.56
CA LYS A 365 -48.23 4.10 10.78
C LYS A 365 -48.91 4.58 9.50
N LEU A 366 -48.17 5.26 8.61
CA LEU A 366 -48.71 5.75 7.35
C LEU A 366 -48.95 4.62 6.32
N ASN A 367 -48.30 3.48 6.51
CA ASN A 367 -48.35 2.33 5.60
C ASN A 367 -49.23 1.17 6.16
N ARG A 368 -49.94 1.41 7.26
CA ARG A 368 -50.96 0.52 7.80
C ARG A 368 -52.33 0.99 7.39
#